data_b5a9faaaf6fa46c38e627c4551a5967f
#
_entry.id   b5a9faaaf6fa46c38e627c4551a5967f
#
_cell.length_a   1.000
_cell.length_b   1.000
_cell.length_c   1.000
_cell.angle_alpha   90.00
_cell.angle_beta   90.00
_cell.angle_gamma   90.00
#
_symmetry.space_group_name_H-M   'P 1'
#
loop_
_entity.id
_entity.type
_entity.pdbx_description
1 polymer ?
#
loop_
_entity_poly.entity_id
_entity_poly.type
_entity_poly.pdbx_seq_one_letter_code
_entity_poly.pdbx_strand_id
1 'polypeptide(L)'
;MDFSHVELSEEDRTFRDELRAFLAEVVTDEVIQRDRETGENFDEAVHLALGKAGYLAGDYQAEADGGFSAVRRRIWELEVGRAHTPWFHWGTTAMVAHSIEKFASRELLDEVLPGVLDGRLRLCLGYTEPEGGSDVATCKTRAVRDGDSWIINGSKMFTSNAHNAQYVFLLTNTDPAAPKHKSLTMFLVPLDSEGVEIQPIRTVDGDRTNITYYSDVRVSDRYRVGEVNGGWTVLRGALELEHGTFERETCGLQKLATMTEHITLMAEAVDRVAAVAPDDAASRYRLGRGVARLEAALSSPDMYGRVAIAQTMREVSPDLMDIVGSAGALCVGTPGAVDDGAAEYIFRLAGPTGIYGGTLEVFRNMIAQQALGLGRPNYSPAK
;
A
#
# COMPACT_ATOMS: atom_id res chain seq x y z
N MET A 1 0.18 -14.74 21.78
CA MET A 1 1.26 -13.76 21.52
C MET A 1 2.51 -14.28 22.17
N ASP A 2 3.59 -14.29 21.44
CA ASP A 2 4.92 -14.61 21.98
C ASP A 2 5.64 -13.29 22.25
N PHE A 3 5.97 -13.04 23.52
CA PHE A 3 6.72 -11.86 23.96
C PHE A 3 8.19 -12.20 24.24
N SER A 4 8.69 -13.34 23.71
CA SER A 4 10.08 -13.73 23.88
C SER A 4 11.00 -12.70 23.23
N HIS A 5 12.11 -12.43 23.88
CA HIS A 5 13.15 -11.55 23.32
C HIS A 5 13.85 -12.28 22.17
N VAL A 6 13.89 -11.68 21.00
CA VAL A 6 14.63 -12.18 19.84
C VAL A 6 16.04 -11.61 19.89
N GLU A 7 17.03 -12.46 20.16
CA GLU A 7 18.43 -12.10 20.00
C GLU A 7 18.86 -12.27 18.53
N LEU A 8 19.33 -11.18 17.92
CA LEU A 8 19.87 -11.25 16.58
C LEU A 8 21.20 -12.02 16.57
N SER A 9 21.39 -12.87 15.57
CA SER A 9 22.69 -13.47 15.28
C SER A 9 23.72 -12.40 14.92
N GLU A 10 25.01 -12.75 14.89
CA GLU A 10 26.06 -11.84 14.44
C GLU A 10 25.87 -11.43 12.98
N GLU A 11 25.47 -12.36 12.14
CA GLU A 11 25.15 -12.11 10.72
C GLU A 11 23.95 -11.17 10.55
N ASP A 12 22.89 -11.32 11.34
CA ASP A 12 21.72 -10.45 11.27
C ASP A 12 22.03 -9.05 11.81
N ARG A 13 22.88 -8.93 12.81
CA ARG A 13 23.39 -7.63 13.28
C ARG A 13 24.23 -6.94 12.19
N THR A 14 25.10 -7.68 11.52
CA THR A 14 25.90 -7.17 10.41
C THR A 14 24.99 -6.68 9.28
N PHE A 15 24.03 -7.50 8.85
CA PHE A 15 23.04 -7.12 7.83
C PHE A 15 22.28 -5.83 8.22
N ARG A 16 21.83 -5.72 9.47
CA ARG A 16 21.16 -4.52 9.97
C ARG A 16 22.05 -3.28 9.87
N ASP A 17 23.30 -3.40 10.30
CA ASP A 17 24.22 -2.27 10.36
C ASP A 17 24.67 -1.83 8.95
N GLU A 18 24.86 -2.77 8.03
CA GLU A 18 25.09 -2.49 6.61
C GLU A 18 23.89 -1.80 5.96
N LEU A 19 22.68 -2.30 6.21
CA LEU A 19 21.45 -1.69 5.71
C LEU A 19 21.27 -0.26 6.25
N ARG A 20 21.54 -0.02 7.54
CA ARG A 20 21.50 1.32 8.15
C ARG A 20 22.46 2.28 7.48
N ALA A 21 23.69 1.84 7.27
CA ALA A 21 24.71 2.65 6.61
C ALA A 21 24.29 2.99 5.17
N PHE A 22 23.78 2.01 4.43
CA PHE A 22 23.27 2.21 3.08
C PHE A 22 22.08 3.19 3.05
N LEU A 23 21.09 3.00 3.91
CA LEU A 23 19.93 3.89 3.96
C LEU A 23 20.34 5.33 4.35
N ALA A 24 21.26 5.51 5.28
CA ALA A 24 21.76 6.82 5.66
C ALA A 24 22.50 7.53 4.51
N GLU A 25 23.08 6.79 3.56
CA GLU A 25 23.70 7.36 2.36
C GLU A 25 22.66 7.81 1.32
N VAL A 26 21.61 6.99 1.08
CA VAL A 26 20.67 7.22 -0.03
C VAL A 26 19.41 7.99 0.37
N VAL A 27 19.00 7.92 1.64
CA VAL A 27 17.81 8.62 2.18
C VAL A 27 18.28 9.83 2.97
N THR A 28 18.61 10.90 2.27
CA THR A 28 19.09 12.15 2.88
C THR A 28 17.92 12.99 3.40
N ASP A 29 18.21 14.00 4.25
CA ASP A 29 17.20 14.95 4.72
C ASP A 29 16.48 15.65 3.56
N GLU A 30 17.19 15.92 2.44
CA GLU A 30 16.60 16.51 1.24
C GLU A 30 15.60 15.57 0.55
N VAL A 31 15.87 14.25 0.54
CA VAL A 31 14.94 13.24 0.02
C VAL A 31 13.68 13.21 0.88
N ILE A 32 13.83 13.16 2.21
CA ILE A 32 12.72 13.14 3.16
C ILE A 32 11.88 14.43 3.03
N GLN A 33 12.56 15.58 2.97
CA GLN A 33 11.87 16.87 2.83
C GLN A 33 11.10 16.96 1.52
N ARG A 34 11.71 16.57 0.40
CA ARG A 34 11.05 16.54 -0.91
C ARG A 34 9.83 15.63 -0.91
N ASP A 35 9.93 14.44 -0.33
CA ASP A 35 8.80 13.49 -0.26
C ASP A 35 7.64 14.05 0.55
N ARG A 36 7.91 14.68 1.70
CA ARG A 36 6.90 15.39 2.51
C ARG A 36 6.23 16.53 1.77
N GLU A 37 6.98 17.31 0.98
CA GLU A 37 6.44 18.45 0.21
C GLU A 37 5.61 17.99 -0.99
N THR A 38 6.01 16.89 -1.62
CA THR A 38 5.38 16.41 -2.84
C THR A 38 4.27 15.39 -2.58
N GLY A 39 4.32 14.65 -1.46
CA GLY A 39 3.40 13.54 -1.16
C GLY A 39 3.45 12.42 -2.19
N GLU A 40 4.63 12.21 -2.81
CA GLU A 40 4.81 11.19 -3.83
C GLU A 40 4.96 9.78 -3.24
N ASN A 41 5.45 9.69 -1.99
CA ASN A 41 5.79 8.42 -1.33
C ASN A 41 6.75 7.56 -2.17
N PHE A 42 7.56 8.24 -2.98
CA PHE A 42 8.48 7.63 -3.95
C PHE A 42 9.63 8.57 -4.31
N ASP A 43 10.84 8.03 -4.32
CA ASP A 43 12.03 8.67 -4.88
C ASP A 43 12.74 7.72 -5.84
N GLU A 44 12.91 8.13 -7.09
CA GLU A 44 13.47 7.28 -8.13
C GLU A 44 14.93 6.89 -7.85
N ALA A 45 15.74 7.82 -7.36
CA ALA A 45 17.16 7.56 -7.08
C ALA A 45 17.33 6.56 -5.94
N VAL A 46 16.53 6.71 -4.88
CA VAL A 46 16.48 5.77 -3.75
C VAL A 46 16.02 4.39 -4.23
N HIS A 47 14.95 4.33 -5.01
CA HIS A 47 14.41 3.06 -5.51
C HIS A 47 15.39 2.30 -6.39
N LEU A 48 16.05 3.00 -7.32
CA LEU A 48 17.10 2.41 -8.16
C LEU A 48 18.32 1.96 -7.34
N ALA A 49 18.71 2.71 -6.32
CA ALA A 49 19.80 2.32 -5.42
C ALA A 49 19.46 1.05 -4.64
N LEU A 50 18.24 0.93 -4.12
CA LEU A 50 17.73 -0.27 -3.45
C LEU A 50 17.74 -1.49 -4.38
N GLY A 51 17.27 -1.33 -5.61
CA GLY A 51 17.28 -2.39 -6.63
C GLY A 51 18.71 -2.84 -6.97
N LYS A 52 19.60 -1.90 -7.26
CA LYS A 52 21.01 -2.15 -7.59
C LYS A 52 21.77 -2.84 -6.45
N ALA A 53 21.45 -2.51 -5.21
CA ALA A 53 22.03 -3.14 -4.02
C ALA A 53 21.42 -4.52 -3.71
N GLY A 54 20.39 -4.95 -4.45
CA GLY A 54 19.75 -6.25 -4.29
C GLY A 54 18.71 -6.32 -3.17
N TYR A 55 18.40 -5.21 -2.50
CA TYR A 55 17.42 -5.20 -1.40
C TYR A 55 16.00 -5.48 -1.88
N LEU A 56 15.60 -4.98 -3.08
CA LEU A 56 14.28 -5.26 -3.65
C LEU A 56 14.14 -6.75 -4.00
N ALA A 57 15.18 -7.36 -4.61
CA ALA A 57 15.20 -8.79 -4.90
C ALA A 57 15.18 -9.62 -3.59
N GLY A 58 15.95 -9.21 -2.59
CA GLY A 58 15.98 -9.87 -1.27
C GLY A 58 14.63 -9.86 -0.55
N ASP A 59 13.88 -8.76 -0.66
CA ASP A 59 12.52 -8.66 -0.09
C ASP A 59 11.49 -9.46 -0.89
N TYR A 60 11.62 -9.49 -2.22
CA TYR A 60 10.68 -10.17 -3.12
C TYR A 60 10.81 -11.69 -3.10
N GLN A 61 12.03 -12.21 -3.18
CA GLN A 61 12.29 -13.63 -3.37
C GLN A 61 12.02 -14.45 -2.10
N ALA A 62 11.68 -15.72 -2.27
CA ALA A 62 11.66 -16.66 -1.16
C ALA A 62 13.08 -16.90 -0.62
N GLU A 63 13.22 -17.22 0.66
CA GLU A 63 14.52 -17.49 1.28
C GLU A 63 15.28 -18.60 0.55
N ALA A 64 14.58 -19.65 0.11
CA ALA A 64 15.16 -20.76 -0.67
C ALA A 64 15.75 -20.32 -2.02
N ASP A 65 15.28 -19.19 -2.56
CA ASP A 65 15.70 -18.63 -3.84
C ASP A 65 16.66 -17.42 -3.67
N GLY A 66 17.21 -17.24 -2.46
CA GLY A 66 18.15 -16.17 -2.15
C GLY A 66 17.53 -14.90 -1.56
N GLY A 67 16.24 -14.92 -1.25
CA GLY A 67 15.55 -13.83 -0.56
C GLY A 67 15.90 -13.74 0.93
N PHE A 68 15.36 -12.73 1.58
CA PHE A 68 15.58 -12.51 3.01
C PHE A 68 14.93 -13.61 3.86
N SER A 69 15.65 -14.06 4.91
CA SER A 69 15.02 -14.82 6.00
C SER A 69 13.93 -14.00 6.69
N ALA A 70 13.06 -14.65 7.45
CA ALA A 70 12.02 -13.94 8.20
C ALA A 70 12.59 -12.87 9.13
N VAL A 71 13.76 -13.12 9.77
CA VAL A 71 14.44 -12.15 10.63
C VAL A 71 14.99 -10.98 9.82
N ARG A 72 15.68 -11.22 8.70
CA ARG A 72 16.22 -10.16 7.84
C ARG A 72 15.12 -9.33 7.20
N ARG A 73 14.01 -9.95 6.81
CA ARG A 73 12.83 -9.23 6.30
C ARG A 73 12.26 -8.31 7.37
N ARG A 74 12.19 -8.76 8.62
CA ARG A 74 11.75 -7.89 9.72
C ARG A 74 12.72 -6.74 9.99
N ILE A 75 14.03 -6.99 9.91
CA ILE A 75 15.05 -5.93 9.99
C ILE A 75 14.86 -4.92 8.86
N TRP A 76 14.71 -5.39 7.62
CA TRP A 76 14.44 -4.56 6.45
C TRP A 76 13.25 -3.63 6.67
N GLU A 77 12.10 -4.19 7.06
CA GLU A 77 10.88 -3.42 7.33
C GLU A 77 11.08 -2.32 8.40
N LEU A 78 11.77 -2.65 9.48
CA LEU A 78 12.01 -1.70 10.57
C LEU A 78 12.99 -0.60 10.16
N GLU A 79 14.05 -0.93 9.44
CA GLU A 79 15.08 0.04 9.08
C GLU A 79 14.62 0.98 7.95
N VAL A 80 13.88 0.51 6.95
CA VAL A 80 13.31 1.39 5.92
C VAL A 80 12.25 2.34 6.51
N GLY A 81 11.45 1.87 7.49
CA GLY A 81 10.52 2.73 8.22
C GLY A 81 11.25 3.78 9.06
N ARG A 82 12.27 3.36 9.81
CA ARG A 82 13.09 4.26 10.66
C ARG A 82 13.82 5.35 9.85
N ALA A 83 14.26 5.01 8.64
CA ALA A 83 14.93 5.94 7.74
C ALA A 83 13.94 6.86 6.99
N HIS A 84 12.64 6.76 7.22
CA HIS A 84 11.60 7.47 6.44
C HIS A 84 11.78 7.33 4.93
N THR A 85 12.14 6.11 4.49
CA THR A 85 12.42 5.82 3.09
C THR A 85 11.16 5.99 2.25
N PRO A 86 11.16 6.79 1.16
CA PRO A 86 10.01 6.96 0.28
C PRO A 86 9.86 5.73 -0.65
N TRP A 87 9.31 4.65 -0.15
CA TRP A 87 9.25 3.35 -0.83
C TRP A 87 7.87 2.68 -0.79
N PHE A 88 6.86 3.37 -0.30
CA PHE A 88 5.51 2.84 -0.08
C PHE A 88 4.96 2.06 -1.29
N HIS A 89 5.25 2.52 -2.50
CA HIS A 89 4.79 1.89 -3.73
C HIS A 89 5.52 0.60 -4.13
N TRP A 90 6.60 0.24 -3.43
CA TRP A 90 7.26 -1.05 -3.64
C TRP A 90 6.34 -2.22 -3.31
N GLY A 91 5.58 -2.16 -2.23
CA GLY A 91 4.62 -3.20 -1.88
C GLY A 91 3.59 -3.48 -2.99
N THR A 92 3.08 -2.42 -3.63
CA THR A 92 2.19 -2.55 -4.79
C THR A 92 2.90 -3.20 -5.97
N THR A 93 4.11 -2.77 -6.29
CA THR A 93 4.92 -3.33 -7.38
C THR A 93 5.19 -4.82 -7.15
N ALA A 94 5.62 -5.20 -5.96
CA ALA A 94 5.90 -6.60 -5.59
C ALA A 94 4.63 -7.48 -5.67
N MET A 95 3.49 -6.98 -5.19
CA MET A 95 2.21 -7.69 -5.27
C MET A 95 1.77 -7.94 -6.72
N VAL A 96 1.90 -6.96 -7.60
CA VAL A 96 1.61 -7.12 -9.02
C VAL A 96 2.57 -8.12 -9.65
N ALA A 97 3.87 -8.05 -9.33
CA ALA A 97 4.87 -8.96 -9.83
C ALA A 97 4.57 -10.43 -9.44
N HIS A 98 4.18 -10.71 -8.19
CA HIS A 98 3.73 -12.04 -7.78
C HIS A 98 2.47 -12.50 -8.52
N SER A 99 1.56 -11.58 -8.83
CA SER A 99 0.37 -11.91 -9.62
C SER A 99 0.73 -12.26 -11.06
N ILE A 100 1.71 -11.56 -11.66
CA ILE A 100 2.24 -11.86 -12.99
C ILE A 100 2.95 -13.22 -12.98
N GLU A 101 3.80 -13.48 -12.00
CA GLU A 101 4.50 -14.75 -11.84
C GLU A 101 3.54 -15.94 -11.81
N LYS A 102 2.40 -15.79 -11.14
CA LYS A 102 1.39 -16.84 -10.97
C LYS A 102 0.49 -17.02 -12.19
N PHE A 103 0.15 -15.96 -12.93
CA PHE A 103 -0.95 -15.98 -13.89
C PHE A 103 -0.59 -15.51 -15.31
N ALA A 104 0.55 -14.86 -15.51
CA ALA A 104 0.95 -14.37 -16.82
C ALA A 104 1.67 -15.45 -17.64
N SER A 105 1.88 -15.14 -18.94
CA SER A 105 2.75 -15.96 -19.80
C SER A 105 4.21 -15.84 -19.34
N ARG A 106 5.00 -16.86 -19.62
CA ARG A 106 6.45 -16.84 -19.33
C ARG A 106 7.15 -15.68 -20.05
N GLU A 107 6.72 -15.37 -21.27
CA GLU A 107 7.26 -14.26 -22.06
C GLU A 107 7.08 -12.91 -21.33
N LEU A 108 5.87 -12.63 -20.81
CA LEU A 108 5.59 -11.41 -20.09
C LEU A 108 6.36 -11.35 -18.75
N LEU A 109 6.46 -12.47 -18.04
CA LEU A 109 7.23 -12.54 -16.81
C LEU A 109 8.72 -12.23 -17.06
N ASP A 110 9.32 -12.84 -18.06
CA ASP A 110 10.74 -12.65 -18.41
C ASP A 110 11.03 -11.22 -18.89
N GLU A 111 10.05 -10.54 -19.50
CA GLU A 111 10.14 -9.12 -19.86
C GLU A 111 10.15 -8.19 -18.63
N VAL A 112 9.32 -8.47 -17.63
CA VAL A 112 9.00 -7.52 -16.56
C VAL A 112 9.80 -7.77 -15.30
N LEU A 113 9.89 -9.01 -14.82
CA LEU A 113 10.40 -9.33 -13.48
C LEU A 113 11.86 -8.87 -13.26
N PRO A 114 12.80 -9.02 -14.19
CA PRO A 114 14.17 -8.55 -13.98
C PRO A 114 14.25 -7.04 -13.72
N GLY A 115 13.44 -6.25 -14.46
CA GLY A 115 13.38 -4.81 -14.29
C GLY A 115 12.70 -4.37 -12.98
N VAL A 116 11.78 -5.18 -12.46
CA VAL A 116 11.19 -4.97 -11.13
C VAL A 116 12.23 -5.19 -10.03
N LEU A 117 12.98 -6.29 -10.10
CA LEU A 117 13.94 -6.66 -9.06
C LEU A 117 15.15 -5.72 -8.99
N ASP A 118 15.54 -5.13 -10.11
CA ASP A 118 16.62 -4.13 -10.16
C ASP A 118 16.12 -2.68 -10.03
N GLY A 119 14.81 -2.47 -9.78
CA GLY A 119 14.20 -1.17 -9.53
C GLY A 119 13.88 -0.33 -10.76
N ARG A 120 14.20 -0.79 -11.99
CA ARG A 120 13.94 -0.05 -13.23
C ARG A 120 12.48 -0.04 -13.66
N LEU A 121 11.72 -1.05 -13.28
CA LEU A 121 10.29 -1.16 -13.59
C LEU A 121 9.45 -1.10 -12.31
N ARG A 122 8.44 -0.26 -12.34
CA ARG A 122 7.43 -0.08 -11.29
C ARG A 122 6.06 -0.42 -11.87
N LEU A 123 5.23 -1.02 -11.04
CA LEU A 123 3.91 -1.50 -11.40
C LEU A 123 2.87 -0.85 -10.50
N CYS A 124 1.75 -0.40 -11.04
CA CYS A 124 0.67 0.18 -10.27
C CYS A 124 -0.66 -0.53 -10.51
N LEU A 125 -1.68 -0.23 -9.70
CA LEU A 125 -3.00 -0.87 -9.76
C LEU A 125 -4.03 0.02 -10.46
N GLY A 126 -4.79 -0.58 -11.38
CA GLY A 126 -5.94 0.04 -12.02
C GLY A 126 -7.23 -0.77 -11.75
N TYR A 127 -7.75 -0.70 -10.49
CA TYR A 127 -8.94 -1.46 -10.09
C TYR A 127 -10.16 -0.56 -9.92
N THR A 128 -10.03 0.48 -9.09
CA THR A 128 -11.12 1.36 -8.68
C THR A 128 -11.58 2.26 -9.80
N GLU A 129 -12.88 2.44 -9.91
CA GLU A 129 -13.53 3.38 -10.83
C GLU A 129 -14.35 4.42 -10.04
N PRO A 130 -14.72 5.57 -10.65
CA PRO A 130 -15.51 6.59 -9.95
C PRO A 130 -16.81 6.07 -9.32
N GLU A 131 -17.43 5.05 -9.90
CA GLU A 131 -18.69 4.47 -9.41
C GLU A 131 -18.50 3.20 -8.57
N GLY A 132 -17.25 2.67 -8.43
CA GLY A 132 -17.04 1.39 -7.74
C GLY A 132 -15.64 1.18 -7.21
N GLY A 133 -15.49 1.24 -5.88
CA GLY A 133 -14.22 0.93 -5.17
C GLY A 133 -14.29 -0.38 -4.40
N SER A 134 -15.17 -0.49 -3.39
CA SER A 134 -15.29 -1.71 -2.58
C SER A 134 -15.83 -2.92 -3.36
N ASP A 135 -16.66 -2.70 -4.37
CA ASP A 135 -17.13 -3.74 -5.32
C ASP A 135 -16.46 -3.54 -6.69
N VAL A 136 -15.17 -3.82 -6.77
CA VAL A 136 -14.39 -3.69 -8.02
C VAL A 136 -14.90 -4.58 -9.17
N ALA A 137 -15.73 -5.59 -8.86
CA ALA A 137 -16.34 -6.44 -9.88
C ALA A 137 -17.39 -5.71 -10.72
N THR A 138 -17.84 -4.52 -10.32
CA THR A 138 -18.74 -3.65 -11.10
C THR A 138 -18.01 -2.86 -12.20
N CYS A 139 -16.77 -3.24 -12.51
CA CYS A 139 -15.88 -2.62 -13.49
C CYS A 139 -16.60 -2.31 -14.82
N LYS A 140 -16.47 -1.04 -15.29
CA LYS A 140 -17.01 -0.53 -16.54
C LYS A 140 -15.96 -0.28 -17.60
N THR A 141 -14.68 -0.15 -17.22
CA THR A 141 -13.56 -0.06 -18.18
C THR A 141 -13.59 -1.28 -19.07
N ARG A 142 -13.79 -1.07 -20.37
CA ARG A 142 -14.03 -2.14 -21.35
C ARG A 142 -12.75 -2.50 -22.09
N ALA A 143 -12.57 -3.79 -22.37
CA ALA A 143 -11.63 -4.28 -23.35
C ALA A 143 -12.36 -5.10 -24.41
N VAL A 144 -12.24 -4.69 -25.67
CA VAL A 144 -12.88 -5.34 -26.82
C VAL A 144 -11.79 -5.96 -27.70
N ARG A 145 -11.95 -7.23 -28.02
CA ARG A 145 -10.96 -7.94 -28.84
C ARG A 145 -10.94 -7.43 -30.28
N ASP A 146 -9.74 -7.20 -30.80
CA ASP A 146 -9.49 -6.82 -32.19
C ASP A 146 -8.28 -7.61 -32.73
N GLY A 147 -8.55 -8.78 -33.31
CA GLY A 147 -7.52 -9.73 -33.76
C GLY A 147 -6.70 -10.26 -32.59
N ASP A 148 -5.38 -10.05 -32.62
CA ASP A 148 -4.43 -10.43 -31.58
C ASP A 148 -4.20 -9.32 -30.54
N SER A 149 -5.07 -8.31 -30.54
CA SER A 149 -5.02 -7.16 -29.67
C SER A 149 -6.37 -6.92 -28.98
N TRP A 150 -6.35 -5.99 -28.04
CA TRP A 150 -7.53 -5.50 -27.33
C TRP A 150 -7.57 -3.98 -27.41
N ILE A 151 -8.76 -3.42 -27.58
CA ILE A 151 -9.00 -1.98 -27.49
C ILE A 151 -9.65 -1.67 -26.16
N ILE A 152 -8.96 -0.86 -25.36
CA ILE A 152 -9.37 -0.54 -24.00
C ILE A 152 -9.90 0.88 -23.93
N ASN A 153 -11.08 1.03 -23.33
CA ASN A 153 -11.75 2.31 -23.10
C ASN A 153 -12.31 2.37 -21.68
N GLY A 154 -12.10 3.51 -20.98
CA GLY A 154 -12.60 3.74 -19.64
C GLY A 154 -11.72 4.63 -18.80
N SER A 155 -11.88 4.55 -17.50
CA SER A 155 -11.04 5.30 -16.55
C SER A 155 -10.91 4.56 -15.23
N LYS A 156 -9.78 4.79 -14.55
CA LYS A 156 -9.54 4.31 -13.18
C LYS A 156 -9.19 5.48 -12.28
N MET A 157 -9.53 5.34 -11.01
CA MET A 157 -9.34 6.34 -9.98
C MET A 157 -8.45 5.78 -8.85
N PHE A 158 -7.69 6.65 -8.23
CA PHE A 158 -6.73 6.26 -7.19
C PHE A 158 -5.66 5.28 -7.69
N THR A 159 -5.21 5.48 -8.93
CA THR A 159 -4.10 4.73 -9.54
C THR A 159 -2.78 5.34 -9.03
N SER A 160 -2.46 5.03 -7.78
CA SER A 160 -1.30 5.60 -7.09
C SER A 160 -0.01 5.22 -7.82
N ASN A 161 0.92 6.17 -7.88
CA ASN A 161 2.21 6.03 -8.57
C ASN A 161 2.16 5.80 -10.10
N ALA A 162 1.01 5.94 -10.77
CA ALA A 162 0.90 5.70 -12.22
C ALA A 162 1.86 6.57 -13.05
N HIS A 163 2.13 7.81 -12.60
CA HIS A 163 3.02 8.74 -13.28
C HIS A 163 4.52 8.38 -13.17
N ASN A 164 4.88 7.48 -12.24
CA ASN A 164 6.24 6.95 -12.07
C ASN A 164 6.34 5.47 -12.48
N ALA A 165 5.21 4.80 -12.76
CA ALA A 165 5.17 3.39 -13.13
C ALA A 165 5.27 3.20 -14.64
N GLN A 166 5.79 2.06 -15.08
CA GLN A 166 5.86 1.68 -16.48
C GLN A 166 4.63 0.90 -16.92
N TYR A 167 3.99 0.19 -16.00
CA TYR A 167 2.81 -0.60 -16.30
C TYR A 167 1.73 -0.43 -15.25
N VAL A 168 0.48 -0.50 -15.68
CA VAL A 168 -0.69 -0.62 -14.80
C VAL A 168 -1.29 -2.02 -14.89
N PHE A 169 -1.53 -2.64 -13.74
CA PHE A 169 -2.26 -3.90 -13.61
C PHE A 169 -3.75 -3.59 -13.64
N LEU A 170 -4.33 -3.65 -14.85
CA LEU A 170 -5.62 -3.07 -15.17
C LEU A 170 -6.73 -4.11 -15.16
N LEU A 171 -7.77 -3.88 -14.35
CA LEU A 171 -9.01 -4.63 -14.37
C LEU A 171 -9.93 -4.08 -15.46
N THR A 172 -10.39 -4.94 -16.36
CA THR A 172 -11.31 -4.60 -17.45
C THR A 172 -12.52 -5.53 -17.49
N ASN A 173 -13.58 -5.08 -18.15
CA ASN A 173 -14.76 -5.88 -18.48
C ASN A 173 -14.71 -6.29 -19.96
N THR A 174 -14.64 -7.57 -20.23
CA THR A 174 -14.58 -8.15 -21.58
C THR A 174 -15.88 -8.77 -22.06
N ASP A 175 -16.86 -8.96 -21.15
CA ASP A 175 -18.20 -9.49 -21.48
C ASP A 175 -19.29 -8.84 -20.62
N PRO A 176 -19.81 -7.66 -21.00
CA PRO A 176 -20.85 -6.95 -20.23
C PRO A 176 -22.17 -7.71 -20.08
N ALA A 177 -22.41 -8.75 -20.88
CA ALA A 177 -23.62 -9.57 -20.79
C ALA A 177 -23.50 -10.69 -19.74
N ALA A 178 -22.29 -11.05 -19.34
CA ALA A 178 -22.05 -12.07 -18.34
C ALA A 178 -22.22 -11.51 -16.90
N PRO A 179 -22.46 -12.40 -15.90
CA PRO A 179 -22.41 -12.00 -14.50
C PRO A 179 -21.06 -11.35 -14.14
N LYS A 180 -21.08 -10.30 -13.30
CA LYS A 180 -19.92 -9.42 -13.01
C LYS A 180 -18.61 -10.15 -12.69
N HIS A 181 -18.66 -11.28 -11.97
CA HIS A 181 -17.45 -12.06 -11.64
C HIS A 181 -16.97 -12.99 -12.77
N LYS A 182 -17.73 -13.08 -13.88
CA LYS A 182 -17.42 -13.90 -15.06
C LYS A 182 -17.25 -13.05 -16.33
N SER A 183 -17.07 -11.75 -16.16
CA SER A 183 -16.96 -10.78 -17.26
C SER A 183 -15.61 -10.06 -17.27
N LEU A 184 -14.73 -10.36 -16.31
CA LEU A 184 -13.53 -9.60 -16.05
C LEU A 184 -12.29 -10.24 -16.65
N THR A 185 -11.39 -9.41 -17.17
CA THR A 185 -10.06 -9.81 -17.64
C THR A 185 -9.02 -8.82 -17.12
N MET A 186 -7.85 -9.35 -16.73
CA MET A 186 -6.73 -8.53 -16.27
C MET A 186 -5.70 -8.35 -17.39
N PHE A 187 -5.15 -7.15 -17.48
CA PHE A 187 -4.05 -6.82 -18.38
C PHE A 187 -2.95 -6.08 -17.63
N LEU A 188 -1.72 -6.28 -18.06
CA LEU A 188 -0.59 -5.43 -17.69
C LEU A 188 -0.37 -4.42 -18.82
N VAL A 189 -0.94 -3.23 -18.71
CA VAL A 189 -0.95 -2.23 -19.78
C VAL A 189 0.26 -1.31 -19.64
N PRO A 190 1.10 -1.15 -20.69
CA PRO A 190 2.15 -0.13 -20.69
C PRO A 190 1.51 1.28 -20.57
N LEU A 191 2.02 2.09 -19.66
CA LEU A 191 1.46 3.43 -19.39
C LEU A 191 1.90 4.49 -20.41
N ASP A 192 2.90 4.19 -21.23
CA ASP A 192 3.33 5.00 -22.39
C ASP A 192 2.54 4.70 -23.66
N SER A 193 1.53 3.82 -23.61
CA SER A 193 0.69 3.51 -24.76
C SER A 193 -0.12 4.73 -25.21
N GLU A 194 -0.26 4.90 -26.53
CA GLU A 194 -1.14 5.92 -27.11
C GLU A 194 -2.58 5.78 -26.57
N GLY A 195 -3.18 6.90 -26.17
CA GLY A 195 -4.52 6.95 -25.59
C GLY A 195 -4.57 6.79 -24.07
N VAL A 196 -3.43 6.59 -23.40
CA VAL A 196 -3.34 6.65 -21.93
C VAL A 196 -3.08 8.09 -21.49
N GLU A 197 -3.92 8.60 -20.58
CA GLU A 197 -3.73 9.91 -19.95
C GLU A 197 -3.74 9.74 -18.43
N ILE A 198 -2.80 10.42 -17.73
CA ILE A 198 -2.63 10.35 -16.28
C ILE A 198 -2.83 11.76 -15.70
N GLN A 199 -3.81 11.92 -14.82
CA GLN A 199 -4.09 13.19 -14.14
C GLN A 199 -3.90 13.06 -12.64
N PRO A 200 -3.21 14.03 -11.96
CA PRO A 200 -2.98 13.98 -10.54
C PRO A 200 -4.26 14.24 -9.73
N ILE A 201 -4.37 13.55 -8.60
CA ILE A 201 -5.31 13.85 -7.52
C ILE A 201 -4.48 14.07 -6.25
N ARG A 202 -4.80 15.13 -5.49
CA ARG A 202 -4.28 15.32 -4.13
C ARG A 202 -5.30 14.85 -3.12
N THR A 203 -4.86 14.01 -2.20
CA THR A 203 -5.69 13.50 -1.10
C THR A 203 -5.59 14.41 0.12
N VAL A 204 -6.45 14.23 1.10
CA VAL A 204 -6.52 15.12 2.27
C VAL A 204 -5.26 15.04 3.15
N ASP A 205 -4.56 13.93 3.13
CA ASP A 205 -3.26 13.71 3.81
C ASP A 205 -2.09 14.41 3.10
N GLY A 206 -2.31 14.93 1.90
CA GLY A 206 -1.30 15.62 1.09
C GLY A 206 -0.66 14.73 0.03
N ASP A 207 -0.96 13.45 0.04
CA ASP A 207 -0.40 12.48 -0.90
C ASP A 207 -0.93 12.68 -2.32
N ARG A 208 -0.13 12.25 -3.28
CA ARG A 208 -0.51 12.20 -4.68
C ARG A 208 -0.98 10.81 -5.08
N THR A 209 -2.16 10.75 -5.65
CA THR A 209 -2.63 9.63 -6.47
C THR A 209 -3.06 10.12 -7.84
N ASN A 210 -3.63 9.27 -8.69
CA ASN A 210 -3.97 9.68 -10.04
C ASN A 210 -5.34 9.13 -10.48
N ILE A 211 -5.95 9.82 -11.45
CA ILE A 211 -6.93 9.26 -12.38
C ILE A 211 -6.17 8.85 -13.64
N THR A 212 -6.49 7.68 -14.19
CA THR A 212 -5.98 7.24 -15.48
C THR A 212 -7.14 7.06 -16.44
N TYR A 213 -7.02 7.64 -17.63
CA TYR A 213 -7.99 7.52 -18.71
C TYR A 213 -7.42 6.66 -19.82
N TYR A 214 -8.29 5.89 -20.46
CA TYR A 214 -7.95 4.99 -21.55
C TYR A 214 -8.90 5.29 -22.71
N SER A 215 -8.37 5.78 -23.83
CA SER A 215 -9.11 6.18 -25.03
C SER A 215 -8.57 5.41 -26.22
N ASP A 216 -9.28 4.35 -26.63
CA ASP A 216 -8.89 3.44 -27.70
C ASP A 216 -7.47 2.86 -27.55
N VAL A 217 -7.05 2.60 -26.31
CA VAL A 217 -5.72 2.07 -26.03
C VAL A 217 -5.61 0.66 -26.60
N ARG A 218 -4.69 0.48 -27.56
CA ARG A 218 -4.42 -0.82 -28.20
C ARG A 218 -3.38 -1.60 -27.41
N VAL A 219 -3.74 -2.77 -26.90
CA VAL A 219 -2.87 -3.64 -26.11
C VAL A 219 -2.81 -5.04 -26.76
N SER A 220 -1.62 -5.58 -27.00
CA SER A 220 -1.46 -6.96 -27.49
C SER A 220 -1.95 -8.00 -26.49
N ASP A 221 -2.53 -9.12 -26.95
CA ASP A 221 -2.99 -10.22 -26.09
C ASP A 221 -1.85 -10.81 -25.22
N ARG A 222 -0.58 -10.62 -25.59
CA ARG A 222 0.57 -11.04 -24.77
C ARG A 222 0.63 -10.38 -23.39
N TYR A 223 0.02 -9.20 -23.25
CA TYR A 223 -0.08 -8.47 -21.96
C TYR A 223 -1.29 -8.88 -21.11
N ARG A 224 -2.06 -9.85 -21.55
CA ARG A 224 -3.15 -10.41 -20.75
C ARG A 224 -2.60 -11.27 -19.62
N VAL A 225 -3.16 -11.10 -18.43
CA VAL A 225 -2.80 -11.85 -17.23
C VAL A 225 -3.96 -12.78 -16.87
N GLY A 226 -3.73 -14.08 -16.98
CA GLY A 226 -4.76 -15.10 -16.82
C GLY A 226 -5.66 -15.27 -18.05
N GLU A 227 -6.77 -16.00 -17.89
CA GLU A 227 -7.70 -16.30 -18.97
C GLU A 227 -8.68 -15.16 -19.25
N VAL A 228 -9.20 -15.09 -20.48
CA VAL A 228 -10.30 -14.18 -20.83
C VAL A 228 -11.51 -14.50 -19.95
N ASN A 229 -12.14 -13.48 -19.38
CA ASN A 229 -13.21 -13.60 -18.39
C ASN A 229 -12.80 -14.32 -17.08
N GLY A 230 -11.52 -14.64 -16.92
CA GLY A 230 -10.91 -15.23 -15.71
C GLY A 230 -10.33 -14.22 -14.72
N GLY A 231 -10.44 -12.93 -15.00
CA GLY A 231 -9.82 -11.84 -14.23
C GLY A 231 -10.23 -11.80 -12.76
N TRP A 232 -11.41 -12.31 -12.40
CA TRP A 232 -11.81 -12.44 -11.00
C TRP A 232 -10.91 -13.39 -10.20
N THR A 233 -10.44 -14.48 -10.81
CA THR A 233 -9.51 -15.41 -10.17
C THR A 233 -8.13 -14.76 -9.95
N VAL A 234 -7.65 -14.01 -10.95
CA VAL A 234 -6.38 -13.27 -10.86
C VAL A 234 -6.48 -12.18 -9.78
N LEU A 235 -7.55 -11.39 -9.82
CA LEU A 235 -7.79 -10.31 -8.85
C LEU A 235 -7.89 -10.85 -7.41
N ARG A 236 -8.59 -11.95 -7.20
CA ARG A 236 -8.65 -12.60 -5.87
C ARG A 236 -7.28 -12.97 -5.36
N GLY A 237 -6.42 -13.54 -6.20
CA GLY A 237 -5.05 -13.86 -5.81
C GLY A 237 -4.26 -12.62 -5.39
N ALA A 238 -4.39 -11.51 -6.12
CA ALA A 238 -3.78 -10.24 -5.77
C ALA A 238 -4.34 -9.65 -4.45
N LEU A 239 -5.67 -9.68 -4.27
CA LEU A 239 -6.32 -9.20 -3.04
C LEU A 239 -5.98 -10.08 -1.81
N GLU A 240 -5.79 -11.39 -1.98
CA GLU A 240 -5.32 -12.28 -0.91
C GLU A 240 -3.90 -11.88 -0.44
N LEU A 241 -3.03 -11.48 -1.37
CA LEU A 241 -1.72 -10.90 -1.04
C LEU A 241 -1.88 -9.54 -0.35
N GLU A 242 -2.68 -8.63 -0.90
CA GLU A 242 -2.92 -7.28 -0.36
C GLU A 242 -3.50 -7.32 1.06
N HIS A 243 -4.38 -8.27 1.34
CA HIS A 243 -5.06 -8.40 2.63
C HIS A 243 -4.32 -9.27 3.66
N GLY A 244 -3.15 -9.80 3.31
CA GLY A 244 -2.35 -10.64 4.22
C GLY A 244 -3.03 -11.97 4.59
N THR A 245 -3.95 -12.47 3.73
CA THR A 245 -4.66 -13.74 3.96
C THR A 245 -3.91 -14.94 3.41
N PHE A 246 -2.76 -14.73 2.81
CA PHE A 246 -1.90 -15.76 2.24
C PHE A 246 -0.91 -16.31 3.30
N GLU A 247 -0.54 -17.59 3.20
CA GLU A 247 0.44 -18.18 4.12
C GLU A 247 1.79 -17.47 4.07
N ARG A 248 2.37 -17.28 5.24
CA ARG A 248 3.40 -16.35 5.70
C ARG A 248 4.78 -16.35 5.02
N GLU A 249 5.00 -17.06 3.94
CA GLU A 249 6.37 -17.20 3.39
C GLU A 249 6.74 -16.19 2.30
N THR A 250 5.81 -15.35 1.87
CA THR A 250 6.03 -14.43 0.76
C THR A 250 5.99 -12.97 1.17
N CYS A 251 7.12 -12.32 1.05
CA CYS A 251 7.45 -10.90 0.92
C CYS A 251 6.79 -9.87 1.87
N GLY A 252 7.37 -8.65 1.90
CA GLY A 252 6.97 -7.47 2.67
C GLY A 252 5.54 -6.93 2.49
N LEU A 253 4.65 -7.69 1.84
CA LEU A 253 3.22 -7.40 1.67
C LEU A 253 2.44 -7.34 2.98
N GLN A 254 2.96 -7.91 4.05
CA GLN A 254 2.35 -7.81 5.38
C GLN A 254 2.19 -6.35 5.85
N LYS A 255 3.02 -5.42 5.37
CA LYS A 255 2.92 -3.99 5.66
C LYS A 255 1.68 -3.33 5.06
N LEU A 256 1.36 -3.61 3.78
CA LEU A 256 0.15 -3.07 3.16
C LEU A 256 -1.10 -3.54 3.89
N ALA A 257 -1.15 -4.81 4.26
CA ALA A 257 -2.27 -5.38 4.98
C ALA A 257 -2.46 -4.76 6.38
N THR A 258 -1.36 -4.54 7.12
CA THR A 258 -1.43 -4.08 8.52
C THR A 258 -1.34 -2.58 8.71
N MET A 259 -0.83 -1.81 7.73
CA MET A 259 -0.57 -0.37 7.84
C MET A 259 0.34 -0.01 9.03
N THR A 260 1.34 -0.86 9.29
CA THR A 260 2.25 -0.68 10.44
C THR A 260 3.01 0.63 10.37
N GLU A 261 3.35 1.11 9.16
CA GLU A 261 4.01 2.39 8.97
C GLU A 261 3.19 3.57 9.50
N HIS A 262 1.88 3.61 9.22
CA HIS A 262 1.01 4.67 9.71
C HIS A 262 0.89 4.72 11.23
N ILE A 263 0.84 3.55 11.87
CA ILE A 263 0.78 3.51 13.34
C ILE A 263 2.13 3.90 13.95
N THR A 264 3.25 3.66 13.26
CA THR A 264 4.57 4.12 13.69
C THR A 264 4.66 5.65 13.61
N LEU A 265 4.21 6.25 12.50
CA LEU A 265 4.09 7.71 12.37
C LEU A 265 3.20 8.32 13.46
N MET A 266 2.11 7.63 13.81
CA MET A 266 1.27 8.07 14.91
C MET A 266 1.97 7.98 16.27
N ALA A 267 2.79 6.95 16.51
CA ALA A 267 3.57 6.84 17.74
C ALA A 267 4.56 8.01 17.87
N GLU A 268 5.25 8.36 16.78
CA GLU A 268 6.12 9.54 16.74
C GLU A 268 5.36 10.84 17.02
N ALA A 269 4.15 10.99 16.46
CA ALA A 269 3.30 12.14 16.73
C ALA A 269 2.85 12.22 18.20
N VAL A 270 2.54 11.08 18.81
CA VAL A 270 2.23 11.02 20.26
C VAL A 270 3.42 11.49 21.09
N ASP A 271 4.64 11.06 20.77
CA ASP A 271 5.84 11.48 21.48
C ASP A 271 6.13 12.98 21.32
N ARG A 272 5.97 13.54 20.11
CA ARG A 272 6.12 14.98 19.85
C ARG A 272 5.07 15.81 20.61
N VAL A 273 3.81 15.39 20.56
CA VAL A 273 2.73 16.06 21.30
C VAL A 273 2.96 15.95 22.81
N ALA A 274 3.43 14.80 23.31
CA ALA A 274 3.74 14.65 24.73
C ALA A 274 4.81 15.62 25.22
N ALA A 275 5.79 15.96 24.36
CA ALA A 275 6.86 16.89 24.69
C ALA A 275 6.38 18.35 24.87
N VAL A 276 5.24 18.72 24.27
CA VAL A 276 4.67 20.07 24.32
C VAL A 276 3.33 20.14 25.06
N ALA A 277 2.80 19.01 25.50
CA ALA A 277 1.50 18.92 26.16
C ALA A 277 1.47 19.68 27.49
N PRO A 278 0.34 20.29 27.85
CA PRO A 278 0.12 20.84 29.18
C PRO A 278 0.24 19.78 30.26
N ASP A 279 0.88 20.12 31.39
CA ASP A 279 0.99 19.21 32.55
C ASP A 279 -0.32 19.20 33.39
N ASP A 280 -1.39 18.67 32.79
CA ASP A 280 -2.67 18.50 33.43
C ASP A 280 -3.19 17.05 33.36
N ALA A 281 -4.19 16.72 34.16
CA ALA A 281 -4.72 15.37 34.25
C ALA A 281 -5.44 14.92 32.98
N ALA A 282 -6.05 15.82 32.20
CA ALA A 282 -6.77 15.48 30.99
C ALA A 282 -5.80 15.14 29.85
N SER A 283 -4.75 15.93 29.69
CA SER A 283 -3.68 15.69 28.71
C SER A 283 -2.96 14.38 29.00
N ARG A 284 -2.57 14.15 30.26
CA ARG A 284 -1.94 12.87 30.68
C ARG A 284 -2.83 11.66 30.43
N TYR A 285 -4.14 11.77 30.73
CA TYR A 285 -5.08 10.68 30.47
C TYR A 285 -5.22 10.38 28.96
N ARG A 286 -5.37 11.41 28.11
CA ARG A 286 -5.51 11.25 26.67
C ARG A 286 -4.25 10.63 26.05
N LEU A 287 -3.08 11.11 26.41
CA LEU A 287 -1.80 10.55 25.96
C LEU A 287 -1.63 9.09 26.40
N GLY A 288 -1.87 8.79 27.69
CA GLY A 288 -1.79 7.41 28.19
C GLY A 288 -2.76 6.47 27.50
N ARG A 289 -4.00 6.93 27.23
CA ARG A 289 -4.97 6.18 26.41
C ARG A 289 -4.48 5.97 24.98
N GLY A 290 -3.89 6.99 24.39
CA GLY A 290 -3.28 6.92 23.05
C GLY A 290 -2.21 5.85 22.98
N VAL A 291 -1.22 5.89 23.87
CA VAL A 291 -0.14 4.89 23.97
C VAL A 291 -0.70 3.48 24.14
N ALA A 292 -1.63 3.28 25.07
CA ALA A 292 -2.21 1.96 25.30
C ALA A 292 -2.93 1.39 24.06
N ARG A 293 -3.61 2.24 23.27
CA ARG A 293 -4.25 1.85 22.02
C ARG A 293 -3.25 1.56 20.91
N LEU A 294 -2.18 2.35 20.82
CA LEU A 294 -1.09 2.12 19.87
C LEU A 294 -0.43 0.76 20.13
N GLU A 295 -0.08 0.45 21.35
CA GLU A 295 0.51 -0.84 21.72
C GLU A 295 -0.43 -2.02 21.42
N ALA A 296 -1.71 -1.87 21.71
CA ALA A 296 -2.71 -2.89 21.40
C ALA A 296 -2.84 -3.09 19.87
N ALA A 297 -2.83 -2.02 19.08
CA ALA A 297 -2.92 -2.09 17.62
C ALA A 297 -1.67 -2.74 17.00
N LEU A 298 -0.47 -2.36 17.45
CA LEU A 298 0.81 -2.95 17.03
C LEU A 298 0.91 -4.44 17.36
N SER A 299 0.29 -4.86 18.46
CA SER A 299 0.25 -6.26 18.89
C SER A 299 -0.81 -7.11 18.19
N SER A 300 -1.67 -6.49 17.38
CA SER A 300 -2.76 -7.18 16.69
C SER A 300 -2.29 -7.73 15.34
N PRO A 301 -2.48 -9.03 15.05
CA PRO A 301 -1.98 -9.62 13.80
C PRO A 301 -2.93 -9.38 12.62
N ASP A 302 -2.38 -9.46 11.41
CA ASP A 302 -3.07 -9.60 10.12
C ASP A 302 -4.26 -8.60 9.95
N MET A 303 -5.41 -9.09 9.49
CA MET A 303 -6.59 -8.25 9.27
C MET A 303 -7.14 -7.61 10.56
N TYR A 304 -6.87 -8.17 11.73
CA TYR A 304 -7.22 -7.54 13.02
C TYR A 304 -6.36 -6.31 13.25
N GLY A 305 -5.05 -6.40 12.94
CA GLY A 305 -4.12 -5.28 12.98
C GLY A 305 -4.57 -4.15 12.07
N ARG A 306 -5.00 -4.48 10.85
CA ARG A 306 -5.53 -3.51 9.89
C ARG A 306 -6.70 -2.69 10.46
N VAL A 307 -7.66 -3.38 11.11
CA VAL A 307 -8.81 -2.71 11.74
C VAL A 307 -8.37 -1.91 12.97
N ALA A 308 -7.56 -2.52 13.84
CA ALA A 308 -7.10 -1.91 15.08
C ALA A 308 -6.30 -0.62 14.82
N ILE A 309 -5.37 -0.64 13.84
CA ILE A 309 -4.55 0.51 13.48
C ILE A 309 -5.41 1.65 12.95
N ALA A 310 -6.22 1.41 11.92
CA ALA A 310 -7.01 2.48 11.32
C ALA A 310 -8.06 3.05 12.31
N GLN A 311 -8.62 2.22 13.17
CA GLN A 311 -9.54 2.69 14.22
C GLN A 311 -8.79 3.51 15.27
N THR A 312 -7.61 3.07 15.71
CA THR A 312 -6.79 3.79 16.68
C THR A 312 -6.40 5.15 16.14
N MET A 313 -5.95 5.24 14.89
CA MET A 313 -5.61 6.51 14.27
C MET A 313 -6.78 7.50 14.27
N ARG A 314 -7.97 7.05 13.89
CA ARG A 314 -9.19 7.89 13.89
C ARG A 314 -9.64 8.33 15.27
N GLU A 315 -9.37 7.55 16.30
CA GLU A 315 -9.80 7.85 17.67
C GLU A 315 -8.77 8.65 18.48
N VAL A 316 -7.48 8.52 18.16
CA VAL A 316 -6.40 9.19 18.89
C VAL A 316 -5.99 10.51 18.23
N SER A 317 -6.01 10.62 16.91
CA SER A 317 -5.58 11.86 16.24
C SER A 317 -6.36 13.12 16.65
N PRO A 318 -7.70 13.08 16.89
CA PRO A 318 -8.41 14.24 17.44
C PRO A 318 -7.95 14.63 18.85
N ASP A 319 -7.60 13.64 19.68
CA ASP A 319 -7.07 13.92 21.02
C ASP A 319 -5.73 14.65 20.95
N LEU A 320 -4.85 14.30 20.01
CA LEU A 320 -3.58 14.99 19.80
C LEU A 320 -3.78 16.44 19.37
N MET A 321 -4.71 16.69 18.44
CA MET A 321 -5.09 18.03 18.01
C MET A 321 -5.60 18.87 19.20
N ASP A 322 -6.50 18.32 20.01
CA ASP A 322 -7.06 19.00 21.18
C ASP A 322 -6.00 19.32 22.26
N ILE A 323 -5.02 18.42 22.48
CA ILE A 323 -3.93 18.62 23.44
C ILE A 323 -3.05 19.80 23.02
N VAL A 324 -2.69 19.87 21.73
CA VAL A 324 -1.88 20.97 21.18
C VAL A 324 -2.67 22.26 21.06
N GLY A 325 -4.00 22.17 20.96
CA GLY A 325 -4.90 23.31 20.82
C GLY A 325 -4.81 23.97 19.45
N SER A 326 -4.91 25.29 19.38
CA SER A 326 -4.93 26.01 18.09
C SER A 326 -3.65 25.83 17.25
N ALA A 327 -2.50 25.62 17.89
CA ALA A 327 -1.24 25.35 17.20
C ALA A 327 -1.23 23.97 16.52
N GLY A 328 -2.04 23.02 16.99
CA GLY A 328 -2.21 21.69 16.38
C GLY A 328 -2.83 21.70 14.98
N ALA A 329 -3.42 22.81 14.54
CA ALA A 329 -3.93 22.99 13.19
C ALA A 329 -2.88 23.53 12.20
N LEU A 330 -1.65 23.74 12.64
CA LEU A 330 -0.56 24.26 11.80
C LEU A 330 0.22 23.12 11.17
N CYS A 331 0.36 23.17 9.85
CA CYS A 331 1.16 22.20 9.10
C CYS A 331 2.65 22.30 9.45
N VAL A 332 3.40 21.25 9.13
CA VAL A 332 4.86 21.21 9.23
C VAL A 332 5.50 22.42 8.55
N GLY A 333 6.53 22.99 9.18
CA GLY A 333 7.23 24.18 8.69
C GLY A 333 6.48 25.51 8.85
N THR A 334 5.24 25.51 9.35
CA THR A 334 4.48 26.73 9.64
C THR A 334 4.99 27.39 10.92
N PRO A 335 5.31 28.69 10.93
CA PRO A 335 5.70 29.38 12.15
C PRO A 335 4.62 29.24 13.25
N GLY A 336 5.01 28.73 14.40
CA GLY A 336 4.09 28.48 15.53
C GLY A 336 3.59 27.04 15.64
N ALA A 337 3.92 26.15 14.75
CA ALA A 337 3.71 24.70 14.90
C ALA A 337 4.65 24.18 15.99
N VAL A 338 4.12 23.96 17.18
CA VAL A 338 4.92 23.63 18.38
C VAL A 338 5.35 22.15 18.45
N ASP A 339 4.65 21.29 17.72
CA ASP A 339 4.89 19.85 17.59
C ASP A 339 5.45 19.51 16.19
N ASP A 340 5.94 20.51 15.46
CA ASP A 340 6.38 20.39 14.07
C ASP A 340 5.25 19.90 13.12
N GLY A 341 4.00 20.22 13.44
CA GLY A 341 2.83 19.86 12.64
C GLY A 341 2.43 18.39 12.70
N ALA A 342 2.96 17.62 13.65
CA ALA A 342 2.72 16.18 13.72
C ALA A 342 1.25 15.83 13.99
N ALA A 343 0.58 16.56 14.89
CA ALA A 343 -0.84 16.33 15.21
C ALA A 343 -1.72 16.59 13.97
N GLU A 344 -1.47 17.66 13.23
CA GLU A 344 -2.18 18.04 12.01
C GLU A 344 -2.03 16.97 10.92
N TYR A 345 -0.80 16.55 10.65
CA TYR A 345 -0.52 15.53 9.65
C TYR A 345 -1.21 14.20 9.96
N ILE A 346 -1.07 13.70 11.20
CA ILE A 346 -1.70 12.44 11.62
C ILE A 346 -3.22 12.53 11.58
N PHE A 347 -3.80 13.69 11.91
CA PHE A 347 -5.25 13.88 11.80
C PHE A 347 -5.74 13.74 10.34
N ARG A 348 -5.02 14.30 9.37
CA ARG A 348 -5.33 14.14 7.94
C ARG A 348 -5.13 12.70 7.46
N LEU A 349 -4.03 12.06 7.85
CA LEU A 349 -3.69 10.70 7.47
C LEU A 349 -4.68 9.65 8.03
N ALA A 350 -5.24 9.90 9.21
CA ALA A 350 -6.18 8.98 9.87
C ALA A 350 -7.46 8.69 9.05
N GLY A 351 -7.89 9.65 8.22
CA GLY A 351 -9.06 9.49 7.36
C GLY A 351 -8.86 8.42 6.28
N PRO A 352 -7.94 8.65 5.33
CA PRO A 352 -7.64 7.73 4.22
C PRO A 352 -7.18 6.34 4.68
N THR A 353 -6.41 6.25 5.78
CA THR A 353 -5.92 4.98 6.33
C THR A 353 -7.03 3.95 6.56
N GLY A 354 -8.25 4.38 6.81
CA GLY A 354 -9.41 3.47 6.97
C GLY A 354 -10.18 3.20 5.66
N ILE A 355 -9.68 3.64 4.51
CA ILE A 355 -10.41 3.58 3.23
C ILE A 355 -9.64 2.75 2.20
N TYR A 356 -8.39 3.12 1.88
CA TYR A 356 -7.61 2.46 0.83
C TYR A 356 -7.08 1.08 1.28
N GLY A 357 -6.72 0.22 0.34
CA GLY A 357 -6.33 -1.17 0.63
C GLY A 357 -7.47 -1.99 1.26
N GLY A 358 -8.73 -1.62 1.01
CA GLY A 358 -9.93 -2.17 1.63
C GLY A 358 -10.42 -1.35 2.83
N THR A 359 -11.71 -1.00 2.82
CA THR A 359 -12.31 -0.22 3.93
C THR A 359 -12.40 -1.02 5.22
N LEU A 360 -12.51 -0.32 6.35
CA LEU A 360 -12.72 -0.97 7.66
C LEU A 360 -13.95 -1.89 7.66
N GLU A 361 -15.00 -1.52 6.94
CA GLU A 361 -16.23 -2.30 6.78
C GLU A 361 -15.98 -3.61 6.04
N VAL A 362 -15.16 -3.58 4.98
CA VAL A 362 -14.74 -4.76 4.23
C VAL A 362 -13.95 -5.71 5.14
N PHE A 363 -12.96 -5.20 5.88
CA PHE A 363 -12.18 -6.03 6.80
C PHE A 363 -13.01 -6.60 7.93
N ARG A 364 -13.90 -5.81 8.56
CA ARG A 364 -14.82 -6.31 9.58
C ARG A 364 -15.73 -7.41 9.06
N ASN A 365 -16.20 -7.26 7.80
CA ASN A 365 -17.00 -8.28 7.15
C ASN A 365 -16.19 -9.55 6.86
N MET A 366 -14.94 -9.43 6.43
CA MET A 366 -14.03 -10.57 6.26
C MET A 366 -13.76 -11.29 7.60
N ILE A 367 -13.48 -10.56 8.66
CA ILE A 367 -13.32 -11.11 10.01
C ILE A 367 -14.58 -11.86 10.43
N ALA A 368 -15.76 -11.26 10.27
CA ALA A 368 -17.02 -11.88 10.62
C ALA A 368 -17.27 -13.20 9.85
N GLN A 369 -16.99 -13.21 8.56
CA GLN A 369 -17.25 -14.36 7.70
C GLN A 369 -16.18 -15.46 7.83
N GLN A 370 -14.91 -15.09 7.81
CA GLN A 370 -13.80 -16.03 7.67
C GLN A 370 -13.24 -16.46 9.04
N ALA A 371 -13.04 -15.52 9.96
CA ALA A 371 -12.45 -15.81 11.25
C ALA A 371 -13.48 -16.24 12.30
N LEU A 372 -14.66 -15.61 12.30
CA LEU A 372 -15.71 -15.89 13.28
C LEU A 372 -16.80 -16.85 12.76
N GLY A 373 -16.80 -17.18 11.48
CA GLY A 373 -17.77 -18.13 10.90
C GLY A 373 -19.23 -17.69 10.96
N LEU A 374 -19.51 -16.36 11.03
CA LEU A 374 -20.86 -15.84 11.19
C LEU A 374 -21.72 -15.91 9.90
N GLY A 375 -21.15 -16.46 8.81
CA GLY A 375 -21.84 -16.60 7.53
C GLY A 375 -21.87 -15.30 6.72
N ARG A 376 -22.48 -15.37 5.54
CA ARG A 376 -22.60 -14.19 4.64
C ARG A 376 -23.93 -13.50 4.90
N PRO A 377 -23.93 -12.16 5.03
CA PRO A 377 -25.17 -11.42 5.13
C PRO A 377 -25.98 -11.54 3.83
N ASN A 378 -27.30 -11.66 3.96
CA ASN A 378 -28.20 -11.65 2.82
C ASN A 378 -28.59 -10.20 2.53
N TYR A 379 -28.02 -9.62 1.48
CA TYR A 379 -28.33 -8.25 1.04
C TYR A 379 -29.50 -8.18 0.05
N SER A 380 -30.17 -9.30 -0.24
CA SER A 380 -31.35 -9.26 -1.08
C SER A 380 -32.44 -8.46 -0.36
N PRO A 381 -33.11 -7.48 -1.03
CA PRO A 381 -34.27 -6.83 -0.44
C PRO A 381 -35.28 -7.89 -0.02
N ALA A 382 -35.87 -7.73 1.16
CA ALA A 382 -37.01 -8.56 1.55
C ALA A 382 -38.07 -8.43 0.45
N LYS A 383 -38.50 -9.57 -0.09
CA LYS A 383 -39.56 -9.61 -1.10
C LYS A 383 -40.88 -9.11 -0.52
#